data_3875f35a43b4e451a77ec2513d525da7
#
_entry.id   3875f35a43b4e451a77ec2513d525da7
#
_cell.length_a   1.000
_cell.length_b   1.000
_cell.length_c   1.000
_cell.angle_alpha   90.00
_cell.angle_beta   90.00
_cell.angle_gamma   90.00
#
_symmetry.space_group_name_H-M   'P 1'
#
loop_
_entity.id
_entity.type
_entity.pdbx_description
1 polymer ?
#
loop_
_entity_poly.entity_id
_entity_poly.type
_entity_poly.pdbx_seq_one_letter_code
_entity_poly.pdbx_strand_id
1 'polypeptide(L)'
;EPLDYASKSAVECWNEKDINETPRNHYYRATEIRRFMQYLEKAGIEAYVDRDIRRVQSSFVPYIFSHSEIVRLFAAADGLPYTPISPQRVYVMSLLFRMLYGCGLRISEALNLVMADVDLDQGILYIRNSKFGKERLVPMSESLTLRCFQYVSNVGKHRKDEAAFFQTPCGGHY
;
A
#
# COMPACT_ATOMS: atom_id res chain seq x y z
N GLU A 1 8.77 -31.33 -27.10
CA GLU A 1 9.73 -30.31 -27.57
C GLU A 1 10.44 -29.73 -26.35
N PRO A 2 11.77 -29.60 -26.34
CA PRO A 2 12.45 -28.98 -25.24
C PRO A 2 12.00 -27.52 -25.11
N LEU A 3 11.76 -27.07 -23.87
CA LEU A 3 11.33 -25.73 -23.55
C LEU A 3 12.43 -24.73 -24.00
N ASP A 4 12.22 -24.11 -25.15
CA ASP A 4 13.15 -23.11 -25.71
C ASP A 4 13.18 -21.79 -24.93
N TYR A 5 12.39 -21.72 -23.84
CA TYR A 5 12.25 -20.53 -22.97
C TYR A 5 13.49 -20.25 -22.10
N ALA A 6 14.34 -21.23 -21.91
CA ALA A 6 15.58 -21.10 -21.14
C ALA A 6 16.81 -20.77 -21.99
N SER A 7 16.61 -20.60 -23.31
CA SER A 7 17.68 -20.27 -24.24
C SER A 7 18.24 -18.87 -24.04
N LYS A 8 19.47 -18.65 -24.47
CA LYS A 8 20.10 -17.32 -24.45
C LYS A 8 19.28 -16.28 -25.19
N SER A 9 18.78 -16.60 -26.38
CA SER A 9 17.99 -15.69 -27.21
C SER A 9 16.67 -15.30 -26.53
N ALA A 10 16.00 -16.25 -25.86
CA ALA A 10 14.77 -15.96 -25.12
C ALA A 10 15.02 -15.02 -23.93
N VAL A 11 16.10 -15.26 -23.17
CA VAL A 11 16.48 -14.40 -22.02
C VAL A 11 16.89 -13.00 -22.48
N GLU A 12 17.67 -12.89 -23.58
CA GLU A 12 18.07 -11.61 -24.14
C GLU A 12 16.87 -10.82 -24.67
N CYS A 13 15.96 -11.45 -25.40
CA CYS A 13 14.72 -10.84 -25.86
C CYS A 13 13.84 -10.36 -24.68
N TRP A 14 13.72 -11.16 -23.61
CA TRP A 14 13.01 -10.74 -22.41
C TRP A 14 13.71 -9.57 -21.71
N ASN A 15 15.03 -9.52 -21.74
CA ASN A 15 15.83 -8.46 -21.13
C ASN A 15 15.92 -7.18 -21.98
N GLU A 16 15.41 -7.18 -23.20
CA GLU A 16 15.33 -5.94 -24.00
C GLU A 16 14.51 -4.89 -23.25
N LYS A 17 15.07 -3.69 -23.13
CA LYS A 17 14.41 -2.60 -22.41
C LYS A 17 13.26 -2.02 -23.25
N ASP A 18 12.05 -2.00 -22.67
CA ASP A 18 10.94 -1.29 -23.29
C ASP A 18 11.18 0.24 -23.28
N ILE A 19 10.68 0.94 -24.32
CA ILE A 19 10.87 2.38 -24.51
C ILE A 19 10.29 3.20 -23.34
N ASN A 20 9.23 2.71 -22.71
CA ASN A 20 8.55 3.36 -21.58
C ASN A 20 9.00 2.80 -20.22
N GLU A 21 9.92 1.84 -20.21
CA GLU A 21 10.37 1.20 -18.97
C GLU A 21 11.44 2.04 -18.27
N THR A 22 11.25 2.27 -16.96
CA THR A 22 12.30 2.93 -16.18
C THR A 22 13.51 2.00 -16.00
N PRO A 23 14.75 2.54 -15.89
CA PRO A 23 15.94 1.71 -15.66
C PRO A 23 15.83 0.81 -14.43
N ARG A 24 15.09 1.26 -13.41
CA ARG A 24 14.86 0.50 -12.18
C ARG A 24 13.92 -0.69 -12.41
N ASN A 25 12.83 -0.50 -13.13
CA ASN A 25 11.89 -1.57 -13.45
C ASN A 25 12.55 -2.62 -14.35
N HIS A 26 13.29 -2.18 -15.35
CA HIS A 26 14.11 -3.04 -16.19
C HIS A 26 15.07 -3.90 -15.36
N TYR A 27 15.83 -3.30 -14.44
CA TYR A 27 16.72 -4.01 -13.53
C TYR A 27 15.99 -5.07 -12.69
N TYR A 28 14.81 -4.75 -12.15
CA TYR A 28 14.03 -5.72 -11.39
C TYR A 28 13.54 -6.87 -12.26
N ARG A 29 12.99 -6.59 -13.43
CA ARG A 29 12.52 -7.60 -14.38
C ARG A 29 13.65 -8.54 -14.80
N ALA A 30 14.78 -8.00 -15.21
CA ALA A 30 15.96 -8.79 -15.56
C ALA A 30 16.50 -9.61 -14.38
N THR A 31 16.45 -9.09 -13.16
CA THR A 31 16.87 -9.82 -11.95
C THR A 31 15.95 -10.99 -11.64
N GLU A 32 14.62 -10.86 -11.84
CA GLU A 32 13.68 -11.97 -11.61
C GLU A 32 13.88 -13.10 -12.63
N ILE A 33 14.10 -12.76 -13.91
CA ILE A 33 14.43 -13.76 -14.93
C ILE A 33 15.75 -14.47 -14.57
N ARG A 34 16.78 -13.74 -14.16
CA ARG A 34 18.04 -14.36 -13.72
C ARG A 34 17.82 -15.34 -12.56
N ARG A 35 17.00 -14.98 -11.57
CA ARG A 35 16.67 -15.86 -10.44
C ARG A 35 15.95 -17.12 -10.90
N PHE A 36 15.03 -16.98 -11.83
CA PHE A 36 14.31 -18.12 -12.40
C PHE A 36 15.27 -19.04 -13.19
N MET A 37 16.15 -18.50 -14.03
CA MET A 37 17.15 -19.29 -14.76
C MET A 37 18.13 -20.01 -13.80
N GLN A 38 18.55 -19.35 -12.73
CA GLN A 38 19.35 -19.99 -11.67
C GLN A 38 18.61 -21.12 -10.95
N TYR A 39 17.30 -20.99 -10.78
CA TYR A 39 16.48 -22.06 -10.23
C TYR A 39 16.43 -23.26 -11.17
N LEU A 40 16.22 -23.05 -12.48
CA LEU A 40 16.23 -24.11 -13.49
C LEU A 40 17.59 -24.82 -13.54
N GLU A 41 18.70 -24.08 -13.53
CA GLU A 41 20.07 -24.64 -13.48
C GLU A 41 20.25 -25.54 -12.27
N LYS A 42 19.79 -25.14 -11.08
CA LYS A 42 19.82 -25.96 -9.85
C LYS A 42 18.91 -27.20 -9.92
N ALA A 43 17.83 -27.12 -10.68
CA ALA A 43 16.92 -28.22 -10.92
C ALA A 43 17.43 -29.22 -11.99
N GLY A 44 18.64 -29.01 -12.53
CA GLY A 44 19.26 -29.87 -13.57
C GLY A 44 18.70 -29.58 -14.97
N ILE A 45 18.01 -28.46 -15.18
CA ILE A 45 17.52 -28.05 -16.50
C ILE A 45 18.53 -27.08 -17.10
N GLU A 46 18.94 -27.33 -18.34
CA GLU A 46 19.83 -26.42 -19.06
C GLU A 46 19.18 -25.06 -19.25
N ALA A 47 19.78 -23.99 -18.72
CA ALA A 47 19.26 -22.64 -18.76
C ALA A 47 20.37 -21.60 -18.87
N TYR A 48 20.16 -20.59 -19.71
CA TYR A 48 21.10 -19.47 -19.80
C TYR A 48 20.86 -18.47 -18.67
N VAL A 49 21.91 -18.28 -17.85
CA VAL A 49 21.91 -17.32 -16.74
C VAL A 49 22.66 -16.06 -17.15
N ASP A 50 21.96 -14.96 -17.37
CA ASP A 50 22.58 -13.66 -17.58
C ASP A 50 23.22 -13.16 -16.29
N ARG A 51 24.57 -13.12 -16.24
CA ARG A 51 25.34 -12.73 -15.04
C ARG A 51 25.74 -11.25 -15.04
N ASP A 52 25.54 -10.52 -16.15
CA ASP A 52 26.02 -9.14 -16.31
C ASP A 52 24.93 -8.07 -16.07
N ILE A 53 23.95 -8.38 -15.24
CA ILE A 53 22.90 -7.42 -14.87
C ILE A 53 23.45 -6.43 -13.84
N ARG A 54 23.69 -5.20 -14.29
CA ARG A 54 24.22 -4.12 -13.44
C ARG A 54 23.14 -3.54 -12.56
N ARG A 55 23.46 -3.40 -11.27
CA ARG A 55 22.54 -2.76 -10.30
C ARG A 55 22.38 -1.29 -10.62
N VAL A 56 21.12 -0.86 -10.79
CA VAL A 56 20.78 0.57 -10.92
C VAL A 56 20.75 1.18 -9.53
N GLN A 57 21.60 2.17 -9.29
CA GLN A 57 21.55 2.96 -8.06
C GLN A 57 20.31 3.84 -8.06
N SER A 58 19.56 3.80 -6.96
CA SER A 58 18.42 4.69 -6.77
C SER A 58 18.93 6.03 -6.25
N SER A 59 18.68 7.08 -7.00
CA SER A 59 18.89 8.47 -6.55
C SER A 59 17.67 9.04 -5.81
N PHE A 60 16.62 8.22 -5.62
CA PHE A 60 15.42 8.67 -4.93
C PHE A 60 15.69 8.83 -3.43
N VAL A 61 15.58 10.06 -2.97
CA VAL A 61 15.57 10.42 -1.54
C VAL A 61 14.13 10.71 -1.16
N PRO A 62 13.52 9.96 -0.21
CA PRO A 62 12.18 10.26 0.26
C PRO A 62 12.10 11.68 0.84
N TYR A 63 11.05 12.41 0.47
CA TYR A 63 10.77 13.69 1.11
C TYR A 63 10.22 13.46 2.52
N ILE A 64 10.83 14.09 3.51
CA ILE A 64 10.40 14.02 4.91
C ILE A 64 9.67 15.33 5.22
N PHE A 65 8.36 15.23 5.46
CA PHE A 65 7.55 16.39 5.81
C PHE A 65 7.96 16.96 7.17
N SER A 66 8.14 18.27 7.25
CA SER A 66 8.25 19.00 8.49
C SER A 66 6.92 19.00 9.25
N HIS A 67 6.97 19.26 10.56
CA HIS A 67 5.73 19.35 11.37
C HIS A 67 4.77 20.41 10.83
N SER A 68 5.25 21.56 10.40
CA SER A 68 4.41 22.62 9.81
C SER A 68 3.73 22.21 8.50
N GLU A 69 4.38 21.36 7.70
CA GLU A 69 3.78 20.82 6.47
C GLU A 69 2.71 19.79 6.79
N ILE A 70 2.93 18.94 7.79
CA ILE A 70 1.91 17.99 8.27
C ILE A 70 0.67 18.74 8.80
N VAL A 71 0.86 19.80 9.58
CA VAL A 71 -0.25 20.64 10.06
C VAL A 71 -1.04 21.24 8.88
N ARG A 72 -0.34 21.78 7.86
CA ARG A 72 -0.98 22.31 6.65
C ARG A 72 -1.70 21.23 5.85
N LEU A 73 -1.13 20.02 5.74
CA LEU A 73 -1.77 18.88 5.10
C LEU A 73 -3.10 18.53 5.80
N PHE A 74 -3.09 18.46 7.13
CA PHE A 74 -4.30 18.19 7.90
C PHE A 74 -5.34 19.28 7.75
N ALA A 75 -4.93 20.55 7.78
CA ALA A 75 -5.84 21.69 7.55
C ALA A 75 -6.46 21.65 6.15
N ALA A 76 -5.68 21.32 5.13
CA ALA A 76 -6.17 21.16 3.77
C ALA A 76 -7.17 19.99 3.65
N ALA A 77 -6.90 18.87 4.33
CA ALA A 77 -7.81 17.72 4.36
C ALA A 77 -9.14 18.05 5.09
N ASP A 78 -9.08 18.81 6.17
CA ASP A 78 -10.26 19.27 6.90
C ASP A 78 -11.09 20.27 6.10
N GLY A 79 -10.44 21.09 5.26
CA GLY A 79 -11.07 22.09 4.38
C GLY A 79 -11.54 21.57 3.02
N LEU A 80 -11.55 20.25 2.79
CA LEU A 80 -12.03 19.71 1.52
C LEU A 80 -13.50 20.09 1.28
N PRO A 81 -13.86 20.53 0.06
CA PRO A 81 -15.23 20.87 -0.25
C PRO A 81 -16.12 19.62 -0.30
N TYR A 82 -17.37 19.80 0.11
CA TYR A 82 -18.40 18.79 -0.09
C TYR A 82 -18.60 18.53 -1.58
N THR A 83 -18.72 17.26 -1.96
CA THR A 83 -19.08 16.85 -3.32
C THR A 83 -20.23 15.84 -3.29
N PRO A 84 -21.29 16.01 -4.11
CA PRO A 84 -22.41 15.06 -4.16
C PRO A 84 -22.01 13.65 -4.55
N ILE A 85 -20.96 13.50 -5.37
CA ILE A 85 -20.45 12.20 -5.84
C ILE A 85 -19.80 11.42 -4.70
N SER A 86 -19.17 12.12 -3.74
CA SER A 86 -18.50 11.50 -2.58
C SER A 86 -18.72 12.34 -1.32
N PRO A 87 -19.92 12.29 -0.75
CA PRO A 87 -20.30 13.14 0.37
C PRO A 87 -19.49 12.88 1.65
N GLN A 88 -18.98 11.67 1.81
CA GLN A 88 -18.19 11.27 2.98
C GLN A 88 -16.69 11.62 2.85
N ARG A 89 -16.23 12.04 1.66
CA ARG A 89 -14.82 12.30 1.37
C ARG A 89 -14.15 13.24 2.37
N VAL A 90 -14.84 14.26 2.81
CA VAL A 90 -14.34 15.24 3.80
C VAL A 90 -13.97 14.54 5.10
N TYR A 91 -14.84 13.70 5.63
CA TYR A 91 -14.61 12.94 6.86
C TYR A 91 -13.55 11.85 6.68
N VAL A 92 -13.61 11.13 5.56
CA VAL A 92 -12.66 10.04 5.25
C VAL A 92 -11.24 10.59 5.13
N MET A 93 -10.99 11.60 4.30
CA MET A 93 -9.64 12.10 4.05
C MET A 93 -9.03 12.75 5.29
N SER A 94 -9.84 13.52 6.02
CA SER A 94 -9.41 14.12 7.28
C SER A 94 -8.91 13.10 8.29
N LEU A 95 -9.62 11.98 8.47
CA LEU A 95 -9.25 10.95 9.41
C LEU A 95 -8.14 10.04 8.87
N LEU A 96 -8.23 9.61 7.60
CA LEU A 96 -7.29 8.71 6.97
C LEU A 96 -5.84 9.23 7.07
N PHE A 97 -5.59 10.48 6.69
CA PHE A 97 -4.25 11.05 6.77
C PHE A 97 -3.70 11.08 8.21
N ARG A 98 -4.57 11.33 9.19
CA ARG A 98 -4.16 11.32 10.60
C ARG A 98 -3.86 9.90 11.11
N MET A 99 -4.61 8.89 10.66
CA MET A 99 -4.33 7.50 10.99
C MET A 99 -3.02 7.03 10.35
N LEU A 100 -2.77 7.37 9.09
CA LEU A 100 -1.51 7.05 8.42
C LEU A 100 -0.31 7.66 9.15
N TYR A 101 -0.42 8.94 9.54
CA TYR A 101 0.65 9.65 10.22
C TYR A 101 0.82 9.22 11.68
N GLY A 102 -0.28 9.19 12.44
CA GLY A 102 -0.24 8.95 13.90
C GLY A 102 -0.02 7.48 14.27
N CYS A 103 -0.49 6.55 13.44
CA CYS A 103 -0.38 5.11 13.69
C CYS A 103 0.65 4.40 12.80
N GLY A 104 1.24 5.11 11.84
CA GLY A 104 2.23 4.52 10.92
C GLY A 104 1.65 3.38 10.06
N LEU A 105 0.37 3.47 9.69
CA LEU A 105 -0.29 2.46 8.88
C LEU A 105 0.16 2.54 7.42
N ARG A 106 0.22 1.39 6.74
CA ARG A 106 0.24 1.40 5.28
C ARG A 106 -1.12 1.82 4.75
N ILE A 107 -1.14 2.46 3.58
CA ILE A 107 -2.41 2.89 2.97
C ILE A 107 -3.40 1.74 2.82
N SER A 108 -2.94 0.58 2.36
CA SER A 108 -3.78 -0.62 2.23
C SER A 108 -4.28 -1.15 3.58
N GLU A 109 -3.49 -1.06 4.65
CA GLU A 109 -3.92 -1.47 5.99
C GLU A 109 -5.07 -0.57 6.47
N ALA A 110 -4.92 0.76 6.32
CA ALA A 110 -5.95 1.70 6.73
C ALA A 110 -7.24 1.54 5.91
N LEU A 111 -7.13 1.37 4.59
CA LEU A 111 -8.30 1.24 3.70
C LEU A 111 -9.03 -0.10 3.85
N ASN A 112 -8.34 -1.14 4.29
CA ASN A 112 -8.93 -2.47 4.52
C ASN A 112 -9.51 -2.65 5.94
N LEU A 113 -9.42 -1.65 6.83
CA LEU A 113 -10.05 -1.74 8.15
C LEU A 113 -11.56 -1.95 8.03
N VAL A 114 -12.09 -2.84 8.86
CA VAL A 114 -13.53 -3.00 9.09
C VAL A 114 -13.92 -2.37 10.43
N MET A 115 -15.21 -2.20 10.68
CA MET A 115 -15.71 -1.60 11.92
C MET A 115 -15.21 -2.34 13.18
N ALA A 116 -15.19 -3.68 13.14
CA ALA A 116 -14.70 -4.53 14.23
C ALA A 116 -13.19 -4.39 14.50
N ASP A 117 -12.42 -3.81 13.58
CA ASP A 117 -10.98 -3.60 13.74
C ASP A 117 -10.65 -2.31 14.52
N VAL A 118 -11.64 -1.47 14.81
CA VAL A 118 -11.46 -0.17 15.45
C VAL A 118 -12.15 -0.16 16.80
N ASP A 119 -11.40 -0.50 17.84
CA ASP A 119 -11.87 -0.45 19.22
C ASP A 119 -11.76 0.98 19.75
N LEU A 120 -12.89 1.68 19.78
CA LEU A 120 -12.96 3.07 20.25
C LEU A 120 -12.91 3.18 21.77
N ASP A 121 -13.28 2.13 22.49
CA ASP A 121 -13.29 2.14 23.96
C ASP A 121 -11.88 1.99 24.52
N GLN A 122 -11.08 1.11 23.89
CA GLN A 122 -9.69 0.89 24.28
C GLN A 122 -8.70 1.78 23.48
N GLY A 123 -9.16 2.47 22.43
CA GLY A 123 -8.29 3.24 21.54
C GLY A 123 -7.28 2.39 20.77
N ILE A 124 -7.68 1.23 20.29
CA ILE A 124 -6.81 0.24 19.64
C ILE A 124 -7.31 -0.09 18.22
N LEU A 125 -6.37 -0.20 17.29
CA LEU A 125 -6.61 -0.73 15.94
C LEU A 125 -6.07 -2.17 15.85
N TYR A 126 -6.87 -3.06 15.28
CA TYR A 126 -6.48 -4.42 14.94
C TYR A 126 -6.07 -4.46 13.46
N ILE A 127 -4.79 -4.54 13.17
CA ILE A 127 -4.31 -4.63 11.79
C ILE A 127 -4.17 -6.11 11.44
N ARG A 128 -5.09 -6.58 10.60
CA ARG A 128 -5.13 -7.96 10.10
C ARG A 128 -4.53 -8.06 8.72
N ASN A 129 -4.02 -9.24 8.37
CA ASN A 129 -3.52 -9.57 7.03
C ASN A 129 -2.53 -8.53 6.45
N SER A 130 -1.63 -8.02 7.29
CA SER A 130 -0.53 -7.16 6.84
C SER A 130 0.45 -7.93 5.93
N LYS A 131 1.43 -7.23 5.38
CA LYS A 131 2.46 -7.85 4.53
C LYS A 131 3.06 -9.08 5.20
N PHE A 132 3.04 -10.22 4.52
CA PHE A 132 3.43 -11.57 5.00
C PHE A 132 2.45 -12.20 6.02
N GLY A 133 1.16 -11.83 5.99
CA GLY A 133 0.13 -12.39 6.88
C GLY A 133 0.30 -12.06 8.36
N LYS A 134 1.09 -11.03 8.70
CA LYS A 134 1.29 -10.60 10.09
C LYS A 134 0.14 -9.74 10.58
N GLU A 135 -0.21 -9.93 11.85
CA GLU A 135 -1.21 -9.12 12.57
C GLU A 135 -0.53 -8.34 13.68
N ARG A 136 -1.08 -7.18 14.01
CA ARG A 136 -0.62 -6.36 15.13
C ARG A 136 -1.71 -5.47 15.68
N LEU A 137 -1.57 -5.13 16.96
CA LEU A 137 -2.35 -4.08 17.62
C LEU A 137 -1.60 -2.76 17.51
N VAL A 138 -2.33 -1.69 17.24
CA VAL A 138 -1.76 -0.34 17.13
C VAL A 138 -2.57 0.58 18.04
N PRO A 139 -1.98 1.11 19.13
CA PRO A 139 -2.68 2.07 19.97
C PRO A 139 -2.86 3.41 19.25
N MET A 140 -3.99 4.02 19.45
CA MET A 140 -4.30 5.37 19.00
C MET A 140 -4.11 6.37 20.15
N SER A 141 -3.72 7.60 19.82
CA SER A 141 -3.78 8.70 20.79
C SER A 141 -5.24 9.04 21.11
N GLU A 142 -5.51 9.60 22.29
CA GLU A 142 -6.85 10.04 22.68
C GLU A 142 -7.49 10.98 21.66
N SER A 143 -6.70 11.92 21.12
CA SER A 143 -7.16 12.86 20.09
C SER A 143 -7.56 12.18 18.79
N LEU A 144 -6.85 11.10 18.40
CA LEU A 144 -7.19 10.32 17.21
C LEU A 144 -8.42 9.44 17.47
N THR A 145 -8.53 8.81 18.64
CA THR A 145 -9.70 8.03 19.06
C THR A 145 -10.96 8.89 19.03
N LEU A 146 -10.89 10.12 19.56
CA LEU A 146 -12.00 11.06 19.50
C LEU A 146 -12.41 11.39 18.05
N ARG A 147 -11.45 11.57 17.14
CA ARG A 147 -11.74 11.80 15.72
C ARG A 147 -12.36 10.59 15.04
N CYS A 148 -11.94 9.38 15.39
CA CYS A 148 -12.58 8.14 14.93
C CYS A 148 -14.03 8.07 15.41
N PHE A 149 -14.29 8.41 16.68
CA PHE A 149 -15.65 8.47 17.22
C PHE A 149 -16.52 9.50 16.47
N GLN A 150 -16.01 10.70 16.22
CA GLN A 150 -16.69 11.74 15.44
C GLN A 150 -16.99 11.24 14.02
N TYR A 151 -16.04 10.58 13.39
CA TYR A 151 -16.20 10.00 12.06
C TYR A 151 -17.35 8.98 12.05
N VAL A 152 -17.33 7.99 12.93
CA VAL A 152 -18.39 6.98 13.04
C VAL A 152 -19.75 7.62 13.33
N SER A 153 -19.80 8.67 14.14
CA SER A 153 -21.03 9.41 14.46
C SER A 153 -21.59 10.13 13.24
N ASN A 154 -20.76 10.64 12.35
CA ASN A 154 -21.16 11.39 11.16
C ASN A 154 -21.53 10.49 9.97
N VAL A 155 -20.83 9.35 9.81
CA VAL A 155 -21.02 8.48 8.63
C VAL A 155 -21.94 7.28 8.87
N GLY A 156 -22.44 7.08 10.10
CA GLY A 156 -23.46 6.08 10.43
C GLY A 156 -23.08 5.16 11.58
N LYS A 157 -23.83 5.27 12.67
CA LYS A 157 -23.66 4.54 13.92
C LYS A 157 -24.07 3.04 13.87
N HIS A 158 -24.77 2.61 12.81
CA HIS A 158 -25.41 1.29 12.74
C HIS A 158 -24.79 0.38 11.67
N ARG A 159 -23.49 0.52 11.46
CA ARG A 159 -22.78 -0.37 10.54
C ARG A 159 -22.51 -1.72 11.21
N LYS A 160 -22.60 -2.78 10.39
CA LYS A 160 -22.19 -4.11 10.83
C LYS A 160 -20.68 -4.17 11.08
N ASP A 161 -20.24 -5.10 11.90
CA ASP A 161 -18.83 -5.28 12.26
C ASP A 161 -17.94 -5.55 11.04
N GLU A 162 -18.46 -6.25 10.03
CA GLU A 162 -17.74 -6.56 8.78
C GLU A 162 -17.75 -5.42 7.75
N ALA A 163 -18.49 -4.34 8.03
CA ALA A 163 -18.53 -3.20 7.09
C ALA A 163 -17.19 -2.47 7.06
N ALA A 164 -16.78 -2.03 5.86
CA ALA A 164 -15.58 -1.21 5.72
C ALA A 164 -15.62 -0.01 6.65
N PHE A 165 -14.53 0.25 7.39
CA PHE A 165 -14.44 1.42 8.25
C PHE A 165 -14.46 2.69 7.40
N PHE A 166 -13.59 2.79 6.39
CA PHE A 166 -13.65 3.82 5.37
C PHE A 166 -14.49 3.32 4.19
N GLN A 167 -15.72 3.79 4.11
CA GLN A 167 -16.71 3.28 3.16
C GLN A 167 -16.91 4.24 2.00
N THR A 168 -16.89 3.70 0.78
CA THR A 168 -17.34 4.42 -0.41
C THR A 168 -18.84 4.68 -0.38
N PRO A 169 -19.39 5.60 -1.20
CA PRO A 169 -20.83 5.82 -1.31
C PRO A 169 -21.64 4.56 -1.66
N CYS A 170 -21.00 3.57 -2.31
CA CYS A 170 -21.61 2.29 -2.66
C CYS A 170 -21.47 1.21 -1.58
N GLY A 171 -20.88 1.52 -0.43
CA GLY A 171 -20.76 0.62 0.71
C GLY A 171 -19.52 -0.29 0.74
N GLY A 172 -18.67 -0.25 -0.30
CA GLY A 172 -17.39 -0.98 -0.34
C GLY A 172 -16.24 -0.24 0.36
N HIS A 173 -15.05 -0.86 0.35
CA HIS A 173 -13.80 -0.20 0.79
C HIS A 173 -13.44 0.97 -0.14
N TYR A 174 -12.74 1.96 0.42
CA TYR A 174 -12.33 3.18 -0.30
C TYR A 174 -11.19 2.89 -1.28
#